data_6616906cc9edc21a1d71934acf4baefb
#
_entry.id   6616906cc9edc21a1d71934acf4baefb
#
_cell.length_a   1.000
_cell.length_b   1.000
_cell.length_c   1.000
_cell.angle_alpha   90.00
_cell.angle_beta   90.00
_cell.angle_gamma   90.00
#
_symmetry.space_group_name_H-M   'P 1'
#
loop_
_entity.id
_entity.type
_entity.pdbx_description
1 polymer ?
#
loop_
_entity_poly.entity_id
_entity_poly.type
_entity_poly.pdbx_seq_one_letter_code
_entity_poly.pdbx_strand_id
1 'polypeptide(L)'
;MHIYRFKLTFEDQDEFLREFEIESEQTFEDFHNAIVENLGLNKSMLSSFFITDSRFRKKREISLIDMNPEDRPENPDQEYEEKMLVMKDAVLNDFIDDPHQKLLYVYDYLNYFTFYLELLKIVPANAKVTYPHVAKTQGEVPRELFAKAHLLTGSDPVLDLGFGEEQYDAEDLKLFEEDDFLDDEEIGGTGDIDPEKY
;
A
#
# COMPACT_ATOMS: atom_id res chain seq x y z
N MET A 1 16.55 -26.96 0.65
CA MET A 1 15.75 -25.92 -0.04
C MET A 1 14.28 -26.24 0.18
N HIS A 2 13.56 -25.35 0.80
CA HIS A 2 12.15 -25.50 1.16
C HIS A 2 11.30 -24.51 0.36
N ILE A 3 10.09 -24.90 0.04
CA ILE A 3 9.11 -24.09 -0.66
C ILE A 3 7.99 -23.74 0.31
N TYR A 4 7.71 -22.48 0.44
CA TYR A 4 6.56 -21.97 1.14
C TYR A 4 5.37 -21.90 0.18
N ARG A 5 4.24 -22.49 0.57
CA ARG A 5 2.98 -22.30 -0.16
C ARG A 5 2.09 -21.37 0.61
N PHE A 6 1.92 -20.16 0.08
CA PHE A 6 1.06 -19.14 0.64
C PHE A 6 -0.29 -19.11 -0.09
N LYS A 7 -1.35 -18.98 0.69
CA LYS A 7 -2.69 -18.61 0.22
C LYS A 7 -2.82 -17.10 0.32
N LEU A 8 -3.24 -16.45 -0.77
CA LEU A 8 -3.54 -15.02 -0.82
C LEU A 8 -5.02 -14.87 -1.10
N THR A 9 -5.69 -14.05 -0.26
CA THR A 9 -7.10 -13.65 -0.39
C THR A 9 -7.20 -12.14 -0.32
N PHE A 10 -8.30 -11.58 -0.82
CA PHE A 10 -8.57 -10.15 -0.78
C PHE A 10 -9.72 -9.86 0.20
N GLU A 11 -9.65 -8.73 0.93
CA GLU A 11 -10.55 -8.43 2.04
C GLU A 11 -12.02 -8.43 1.64
N ASP A 12 -12.34 -7.87 0.48
CA ASP A 12 -13.72 -7.62 0.05
C ASP A 12 -14.29 -8.71 -0.88
N GLN A 13 -13.52 -9.77 -1.18
CA GLN A 13 -13.94 -10.82 -2.13
C GLN A 13 -13.63 -12.24 -1.64
N ASP A 14 -14.64 -12.89 -1.09
CA ASP A 14 -14.55 -14.28 -0.59
C ASP A 14 -14.22 -15.29 -1.69
N GLU A 15 -14.59 -15.02 -2.94
CA GLU A 15 -14.35 -15.94 -4.07
C GLU A 15 -12.95 -15.84 -4.66
N PHE A 16 -12.20 -14.75 -4.35
CA PHE A 16 -10.86 -14.54 -4.86
C PHE A 16 -9.81 -15.28 -4.04
N LEU A 17 -9.02 -16.12 -4.71
CA LEU A 17 -7.92 -16.86 -4.08
C LEU A 17 -6.78 -17.09 -5.08
N ARG A 18 -5.55 -16.94 -4.60
CA ARG A 18 -4.32 -17.40 -5.27
C ARG A 18 -3.49 -18.21 -4.30
N GLU A 19 -2.86 -19.30 -4.78
CA GLU A 19 -1.82 -19.97 -4.02
C GLU A 19 -0.49 -19.79 -4.74
N PHE A 20 0.48 -19.22 -4.03
CA PHE A 20 1.84 -19.02 -4.51
C PHE A 20 2.78 -20.04 -3.88
N GLU A 21 3.68 -20.58 -4.68
CA GLU A 21 4.83 -21.34 -4.20
C GLU A 21 6.10 -20.52 -4.45
N ILE A 22 6.88 -20.32 -3.39
CA ILE A 22 8.08 -19.50 -3.39
C ILE A 22 9.17 -20.19 -2.55
N GLU A 23 10.44 -20.05 -2.96
CA GLU A 23 11.55 -20.60 -2.21
C GLU A 23 11.78 -19.84 -0.90
N SER A 24 12.12 -20.57 0.17
CA SER A 24 12.41 -19.97 1.48
C SER A 24 13.56 -18.98 1.45
N GLU A 25 14.48 -19.13 0.50
CA GLU A 25 15.67 -18.29 0.33
C GLU A 25 15.44 -17.08 -0.57
N GLN A 26 14.24 -16.96 -1.20
CA GLN A 26 13.85 -15.78 -1.95
C GLN A 26 13.46 -14.62 -1.03
N THR A 27 13.46 -13.41 -1.60
CA THR A 27 13.17 -12.18 -0.86
C THR A 27 11.67 -11.84 -0.87
N PHE A 28 11.26 -10.94 0.01
CA PHE A 28 9.92 -10.35 -0.06
C PHE A 28 9.71 -9.54 -1.34
N GLU A 29 10.78 -9.03 -1.98
CA GLU A 29 10.68 -8.39 -3.29
C GLU A 29 10.35 -9.38 -4.39
N ASP A 30 10.93 -10.59 -4.38
CA ASP A 30 10.56 -11.66 -5.30
C ASP A 30 9.09 -12.03 -5.15
N PHE A 31 8.61 -12.09 -3.91
CA PHE A 31 7.21 -12.38 -3.61
C PHE A 31 6.27 -11.26 -4.07
N HIS A 32 6.62 -10.00 -3.79
CA HIS A 32 5.92 -8.83 -4.31
C HIS A 32 5.80 -8.88 -5.84
N ASN A 33 6.92 -9.11 -6.53
CA ASN A 33 6.95 -9.20 -7.99
C ASN A 33 6.03 -10.30 -8.51
N ALA A 34 6.03 -11.47 -7.88
CA ALA A 34 5.15 -12.58 -8.27
C ALA A 34 3.66 -12.24 -8.09
N ILE A 35 3.30 -11.54 -7.00
CA ILE A 35 1.93 -11.11 -6.74
C ILE A 35 1.49 -10.09 -7.79
N VAL A 36 2.26 -9.01 -7.99
CA VAL A 36 1.87 -7.93 -8.91
C VAL A 36 1.83 -8.39 -10.36
N GLU A 37 2.74 -9.29 -10.78
CA GLU A 37 2.70 -9.91 -12.12
C GLU A 37 1.46 -10.78 -12.33
N ASN A 38 1.13 -11.63 -11.36
CA ASN A 38 -0.04 -12.50 -11.46
C ASN A 38 -1.35 -11.72 -11.50
N LEU A 39 -1.44 -10.64 -10.72
CA LEU A 39 -2.63 -9.81 -10.62
C LEU A 39 -2.69 -8.71 -11.69
N GLY A 40 -1.65 -8.52 -12.50
CA GLY A 40 -1.57 -7.47 -13.50
C GLY A 40 -1.48 -6.06 -12.90
N LEU A 41 -0.91 -5.93 -11.70
CA LEU A 41 -0.79 -4.66 -10.99
C LEU A 41 0.49 -3.90 -11.35
N ASN A 42 0.55 -2.62 -10.99
CA ASN A 42 1.73 -1.79 -11.22
C ASN A 42 2.81 -2.06 -10.17
N LYS A 43 3.99 -2.52 -10.60
CA LYS A 43 5.15 -2.83 -9.74
C LYS A 43 5.72 -1.62 -8.99
N SER A 44 5.50 -0.41 -9.49
CA SER A 44 6.04 0.82 -8.89
C SER A 44 5.15 1.42 -7.81
N MET A 45 3.99 0.81 -7.52
CA MET A 45 3.13 1.29 -6.44
C MET A 45 3.72 0.92 -5.08
N LEU A 46 3.71 1.91 -4.17
CA LEU A 46 4.18 1.71 -2.80
C LEU A 46 3.40 0.59 -2.12
N SER A 47 4.13 -0.37 -1.59
CA SER A 47 3.57 -1.59 -1.02
C SER A 47 4.40 -2.05 0.16
N SER A 48 3.77 -2.74 1.10
CA SER A 48 4.48 -3.37 2.23
C SER A 48 3.88 -4.73 2.59
N PHE A 49 4.74 -5.61 3.07
CA PHE A 49 4.34 -6.77 3.83
C PHE A 49 4.36 -6.44 5.33
N PHE A 50 3.42 -6.99 6.06
CA PHE A 50 3.40 -6.94 7.51
C PHE A 50 3.44 -8.35 8.08
N ILE A 51 4.43 -8.62 8.90
CA ILE A 51 4.44 -9.79 9.77
C ILE A 51 3.36 -9.58 10.82
N THR A 52 2.48 -10.55 11.00
CA THR A 52 1.34 -10.41 11.90
C THR A 52 1.27 -11.53 12.93
N ASP A 53 0.41 -11.37 13.93
CA ASP A 53 0.00 -12.47 14.79
C ASP A 53 -1.14 -13.29 14.16
N SER A 54 -1.61 -14.32 14.90
CA SER A 54 -2.72 -15.18 14.45
C SER A 54 -4.04 -14.46 14.19
N ARG A 55 -4.18 -13.19 14.66
CA ARG A 55 -5.36 -12.33 14.47
C ARG A 55 -5.12 -11.22 13.45
N PHE A 56 -4.08 -11.31 12.62
CA PHE A 56 -3.65 -10.30 11.66
C PHE A 56 -3.29 -8.94 12.27
N ARG A 57 -2.92 -8.87 13.56
CA ARG A 57 -2.40 -7.63 14.14
C ARG A 57 -0.94 -7.44 13.69
N LYS A 58 -0.68 -6.30 13.10
CA LYS A 58 0.64 -5.92 12.56
C LYS A 58 1.69 -5.89 13.66
N LYS A 59 2.83 -6.52 13.43
CA LYS A 59 3.99 -6.55 14.35
C LYS A 59 5.20 -5.85 13.73
N ARG A 60 5.51 -6.15 12.47
CA ARG A 60 6.70 -5.66 11.79
C ARG A 60 6.37 -5.39 10.34
N GLU A 61 6.88 -4.28 9.83
CA GLU A 61 6.71 -3.87 8.44
C GLU A 61 7.96 -4.17 7.63
N ILE A 62 7.77 -4.62 6.38
CA ILE A 62 8.79 -4.81 5.36
C ILE A 62 8.31 -4.05 4.13
N SER A 63 8.89 -2.88 3.87
CA SER A 63 8.45 -1.97 2.81
C SER A 63 9.16 -2.21 1.48
N LEU A 64 8.53 -1.83 0.37
CA LEU A 64 9.12 -1.94 -0.96
C LEU A 64 10.36 -1.07 -1.09
N ILE A 65 10.32 0.14 -0.54
CA ILE A 65 11.43 1.10 -0.56
C ILE A 65 11.70 1.63 0.84
N ASP A 66 12.93 2.09 1.06
CA ASP A 66 13.28 2.84 2.27
C ASP A 66 12.71 4.25 2.15
N MET A 67 11.70 4.58 2.96
CA MET A 67 11.04 5.88 2.93
C MET A 67 11.75 6.94 3.79
N ASN A 68 12.70 6.55 4.65
CA ASN A 68 13.48 7.43 5.50
C ASN A 68 14.99 7.20 5.39
N PRO A 69 15.61 7.38 4.21
CA PRO A 69 17.04 7.16 4.03
C PRO A 69 17.91 8.16 4.83
N GLU A 70 17.35 9.33 5.20
CA GLU A 70 18.06 10.40 5.90
C GLU A 70 17.93 10.36 7.44
N ASP A 71 16.92 9.69 7.97
CA ASP A 71 16.67 9.58 9.42
C ASP A 71 17.50 8.47 10.10
N ARG A 72 18.67 8.16 9.57
CA ARG A 72 19.62 7.34 10.33
C ARG A 72 20.21 8.20 11.43
N PRO A 73 19.94 7.91 12.71
CA PRO A 73 20.51 8.69 13.79
C PRO A 73 22.04 8.68 13.67
N GLU A 74 22.65 9.85 13.55
CA GLU A 74 24.12 10.02 13.58
C GLU A 74 24.72 9.58 14.93
N ASN A 75 23.89 9.36 15.93
CA ASN A 75 24.27 8.95 17.28
C ASN A 75 23.93 7.47 17.53
N PRO A 76 24.93 6.61 17.72
CA PRO A 76 24.73 5.19 18.03
C PRO A 76 24.10 4.92 19.41
N ASP A 77 23.93 5.95 20.27
CA ASP A 77 23.37 5.87 21.62
C ASP A 77 21.86 6.27 21.68
N GLN A 78 21.23 6.66 20.57
CA GLN A 78 19.78 6.80 20.52
C GLN A 78 19.16 5.42 20.38
N GLU A 79 18.29 5.06 21.34
CA GLU A 79 17.54 3.80 21.40
C GLU A 79 16.99 3.44 19.99
N TYR A 80 17.29 2.21 19.57
CA TYR A 80 16.99 1.60 18.30
C TYR A 80 15.54 1.88 17.89
N GLU A 81 15.31 2.88 17.04
CA GLU A 81 14.20 2.82 16.13
C GLU A 81 14.46 1.59 15.23
N GLU A 82 13.53 0.65 15.23
CA GLU A 82 13.69 -0.60 14.49
C GLU A 82 14.03 -0.25 13.04
N LYS A 83 15.22 -0.66 12.61
CA LYS A 83 15.70 -0.43 11.25
C LYS A 83 14.60 -0.83 10.28
N MET A 84 14.14 0.13 9.47
CA MET A 84 13.14 -0.14 8.45
C MET A 84 13.65 -1.28 7.54
N LEU A 85 12.84 -2.31 7.42
CA LEU A 85 13.16 -3.47 6.59
C LEU A 85 12.69 -3.20 5.15
N VAL A 86 13.59 -3.42 4.21
CA VAL A 86 13.29 -3.27 2.78
C VAL A 86 13.16 -4.65 2.15
N MET A 87 12.14 -4.82 1.29
CA MET A 87 11.79 -6.11 0.68
C MET A 87 12.96 -6.79 -0.03
N LYS A 88 13.83 -6.02 -0.69
CA LYS A 88 14.99 -6.55 -1.42
C LYS A 88 16.03 -7.22 -0.52
N ASP A 89 16.12 -6.77 0.75
CA ASP A 89 17.13 -7.24 1.71
C ASP A 89 16.52 -8.24 2.71
N ALA A 90 15.20 -8.40 2.72
CA ALA A 90 14.47 -9.27 3.63
C ALA A 90 14.21 -10.64 2.98
N VAL A 91 14.90 -11.68 3.46
CA VAL A 91 14.71 -13.06 3.01
C VAL A 91 13.55 -13.71 3.76
N LEU A 92 12.67 -14.43 3.05
CA LEU A 92 11.48 -15.04 3.65
C LEU A 92 11.77 -15.92 4.86
N ASN A 93 12.83 -16.73 4.78
CA ASN A 93 13.21 -17.67 5.84
C ASN A 93 13.57 -16.98 7.17
N ASP A 94 13.97 -15.71 7.14
CA ASP A 94 14.35 -14.96 8.35
C ASP A 94 13.14 -14.47 9.14
N PHE A 95 11.95 -14.54 8.55
CA PHE A 95 10.71 -13.96 9.10
C PHE A 95 9.56 -14.97 9.23
N ILE A 96 9.72 -16.16 8.64
CA ILE A 96 8.70 -17.20 8.63
C ILE A 96 9.09 -18.31 9.61
N ASP A 97 8.59 -18.21 10.84
CA ASP A 97 8.93 -19.10 11.95
C ASP A 97 7.80 -20.11 12.29
N ASP A 98 6.56 -19.84 11.87
CA ASP A 98 5.39 -20.59 12.31
C ASP A 98 4.68 -21.25 11.10
N PRO A 99 4.43 -22.56 11.13
CA PRO A 99 3.46 -23.17 10.21
C PRO A 99 2.10 -22.51 10.44
N HIS A 100 1.45 -22.06 9.37
CA HIS A 100 0.24 -21.23 9.38
C HIS A 100 0.46 -19.74 9.75
N GLN A 101 1.71 -19.27 9.63
CA GLN A 101 1.99 -17.86 9.82
C GLN A 101 1.16 -16.99 8.90
N LYS A 102 0.66 -15.90 9.46
CA LYS A 102 -0.16 -14.92 8.77
C LYS A 102 0.64 -13.66 8.47
N LEU A 103 0.42 -13.13 7.28
CA LEU A 103 0.98 -11.86 6.83
C LEU A 103 -0.15 -11.02 6.23
N LEU A 104 0.04 -9.71 6.22
CA LEU A 104 -0.73 -8.81 5.37
C LEU A 104 0.18 -8.29 4.26
N TYR A 105 -0.37 -8.16 3.07
CA TYR A 105 0.25 -7.43 1.98
C TYR A 105 -0.63 -6.25 1.63
N VAL A 106 -0.11 -5.05 1.85
CA VAL A 106 -0.79 -3.79 1.51
C VAL A 106 -0.22 -3.29 0.20
N TYR A 107 -1.07 -3.13 -0.78
CA TYR A 107 -0.74 -2.61 -2.09
C TYR A 107 -1.38 -1.24 -2.27
N ASP A 108 -0.63 -0.27 -2.83
CA ASP A 108 -1.07 1.10 -3.05
C ASP A 108 -1.49 1.81 -1.75
N TYR A 109 -0.55 2.54 -1.13
CA TYR A 109 -0.78 3.27 0.13
C TYR A 109 -1.86 4.36 0.05
N LEU A 110 -2.22 4.82 -1.16
CA LEU A 110 -3.30 5.80 -1.33
C LEU A 110 -4.67 5.14 -1.21
N ASN A 111 -4.83 3.95 -1.78
CA ASN A 111 -6.08 3.20 -1.77
C ASN A 111 -6.14 2.13 -0.68
N TYR A 112 -4.98 1.75 -0.17
CA TYR A 112 -4.79 0.83 0.95
C TYR A 112 -5.42 -0.56 0.72
N PHE A 113 -5.25 -1.13 -0.47
CA PHE A 113 -5.73 -2.46 -0.78
C PHE A 113 -5.01 -3.52 0.05
N THR A 114 -5.77 -4.27 0.83
CA THR A 114 -5.23 -5.24 1.78
C THR A 114 -5.49 -6.67 1.32
N PHE A 115 -4.41 -7.42 1.18
CA PHE A 115 -4.45 -8.85 0.93
C PHE A 115 -4.02 -9.62 2.18
N TYR A 116 -4.72 -10.70 2.47
CA TYR A 116 -4.42 -11.62 3.55
C TYR A 116 -3.62 -12.78 3.02
N LEU A 117 -2.49 -13.05 3.64
CA LEU A 117 -1.60 -14.14 3.32
C LEU A 117 -1.55 -15.14 4.48
N GLU A 118 -1.64 -16.41 4.18
CA GLU A 118 -1.49 -17.50 5.14
C GLU A 118 -0.57 -18.57 4.59
N LEU A 119 0.45 -18.96 5.37
CA LEU A 119 1.31 -20.08 5.04
C LEU A 119 0.52 -21.38 5.21
N LEU A 120 0.21 -22.05 4.10
CA LEU A 120 -0.55 -23.31 4.12
C LEU A 120 0.32 -24.50 4.47
N LYS A 121 1.53 -24.56 3.90
CA LYS A 121 2.47 -25.67 4.09
C LYS A 121 3.87 -25.32 3.61
N ILE A 122 4.80 -26.09 4.10
CA ILE A 122 6.22 -26.11 3.68
C ILE A 122 6.46 -27.44 2.99
N VAL A 123 6.98 -27.41 1.76
CA VAL A 123 7.23 -28.61 0.96
C VAL A 123 8.67 -28.61 0.42
N PRO A 124 9.23 -29.77 0.07
CA PRO A 124 10.53 -29.82 -0.58
C PRO A 124 10.43 -29.22 -2.00
N ALA A 125 11.51 -28.59 -2.45
CA ALA A 125 11.59 -28.04 -3.79
C ALA A 125 11.49 -29.13 -4.88
N ASN A 126 10.80 -28.82 -5.96
CA ASN A 126 10.73 -29.66 -7.15
C ASN A 126 11.65 -29.10 -8.23
N ALA A 127 12.70 -29.82 -8.59
CA ALA A 127 13.68 -29.38 -9.58
C ALA A 127 13.13 -29.12 -11.00
N LYS A 128 11.88 -29.49 -11.25
CA LYS A 128 11.21 -29.27 -12.55
C LYS A 128 10.38 -27.99 -12.58
N VAL A 129 10.29 -27.27 -11.48
CA VAL A 129 9.48 -26.07 -11.32
C VAL A 129 10.38 -24.88 -11.07
N THR A 130 10.08 -23.76 -11.72
CA THR A 130 10.74 -22.48 -11.45
C THR A 130 9.89 -21.70 -10.44
N TYR A 131 10.51 -21.18 -9.41
CA TYR A 131 9.88 -20.41 -8.36
C TYR A 131 10.27 -18.91 -8.43
N PRO A 132 9.40 -17.97 -8.05
CA PRO A 132 8.04 -18.20 -7.55
C PRO A 132 7.06 -18.55 -8.69
N HIS A 133 5.99 -19.29 -8.37
CA HIS A 133 4.92 -19.54 -9.32
C HIS A 133 3.55 -19.66 -8.63
N VAL A 134 2.49 -19.54 -9.42
CA VAL A 134 1.11 -19.68 -8.94
C VAL A 134 0.68 -21.14 -9.07
N ALA A 135 0.44 -21.79 -7.94
CA ALA A 135 0.02 -23.19 -7.85
C ALA A 135 -1.50 -23.36 -8.02
N LYS A 136 -2.29 -22.32 -7.64
CA LYS A 136 -3.74 -22.34 -7.76
C LYS A 136 -4.28 -20.94 -8.00
N THR A 137 -5.29 -20.86 -8.88
CA THR A 137 -6.04 -19.64 -9.19
C THR A 137 -7.53 -19.93 -9.03
N GLN A 138 -8.26 -19.05 -8.32
CA GLN A 138 -9.71 -19.12 -8.17
C GLN A 138 -10.26 -17.70 -8.15
N GLY A 139 -11.37 -17.46 -8.81
CA GLY A 139 -12.00 -16.14 -8.94
C GLY A 139 -11.23 -15.16 -9.85
N GLU A 140 -11.90 -14.11 -10.23
CA GLU A 140 -11.33 -13.01 -11.02
C GLU A 140 -10.56 -12.05 -10.13
N VAL A 141 -9.62 -11.30 -10.73
CA VAL A 141 -8.90 -10.24 -10.01
C VAL A 141 -9.89 -9.11 -9.72
N PRO A 142 -9.93 -8.60 -8.48
CA PRO A 142 -10.84 -7.53 -8.09
C PRO A 142 -10.70 -6.30 -8.99
N ARG A 143 -11.81 -5.84 -9.59
CA ARG A 143 -11.81 -4.69 -10.50
C ARG A 143 -11.43 -3.38 -9.80
N GLU A 144 -11.67 -3.28 -8.52
CA GLU A 144 -11.34 -2.13 -7.66
C GLU A 144 -9.85 -1.79 -7.69
N LEU A 145 -8.98 -2.80 -7.84
CA LEU A 145 -7.53 -2.63 -7.96
C LEU A 145 -7.13 -1.81 -9.18
N PHE A 146 -7.98 -1.77 -10.20
CA PHE A 146 -7.72 -1.05 -11.45
C PHE A 146 -8.52 0.26 -11.57
N ALA A 147 -9.69 0.34 -10.93
CA ALA A 147 -10.62 1.45 -11.11
C ALA A 147 -10.05 2.82 -10.68
N LYS A 148 -9.17 2.85 -9.68
CA LYS A 148 -8.58 4.08 -9.16
C LYS A 148 -7.23 4.45 -9.81
N ALA A 149 -6.58 3.52 -10.49
CA ALA A 149 -5.33 3.80 -11.22
C ALA A 149 -5.55 4.77 -12.40
N HIS A 150 -6.76 4.80 -12.97
CA HIS A 150 -7.10 5.68 -14.09
C HIS A 150 -7.25 7.16 -13.72
N LEU A 151 -7.55 7.49 -12.47
CA LEU A 151 -7.68 8.88 -12.03
C LEU A 151 -6.34 9.66 -12.03
N LEU A 152 -5.21 8.96 -11.99
CA LEU A 152 -3.89 9.59 -11.93
C LEU A 152 -3.16 9.66 -13.29
N THR A 153 -3.59 8.90 -14.30
CA THR A 153 -2.87 8.81 -15.58
C THR A 153 -3.52 9.56 -16.74
N GLY A 154 -4.70 10.15 -16.56
CA GLY A 154 -5.34 11.02 -17.55
C GLY A 154 -5.57 10.40 -18.93
N SER A 155 -5.49 9.09 -19.06
CA SER A 155 -5.78 8.37 -20.29
C SER A 155 -7.07 7.59 -20.12
N ASP A 156 -8.18 8.23 -20.53
CA ASP A 156 -9.48 7.61 -20.60
C ASP A 156 -9.53 6.48 -21.65
N PRO A 157 -9.78 5.23 -21.25
CA PRO A 157 -10.66 4.39 -22.05
C PRO A 157 -12.08 4.70 -21.57
N VAL A 158 -12.89 5.19 -22.45
CA VAL A 158 -14.33 5.41 -22.28
C VAL A 158 -14.96 4.12 -21.75
N LEU A 159 -15.02 3.95 -20.44
CA LEU A 159 -15.97 3.08 -19.79
C LEU A 159 -17.26 3.88 -19.73
N ASP A 160 -18.16 3.56 -20.65
CA ASP A 160 -19.56 3.97 -20.62
C ASP A 160 -20.22 3.41 -19.34
N LEU A 161 -19.93 4.03 -18.22
CA LEU A 161 -20.70 3.92 -16.99
C LEU A 161 -21.81 4.94 -17.16
N GLY A 162 -22.99 4.51 -17.62
CA GLY A 162 -24.20 5.28 -17.82
C GLY A 162 -24.65 6.12 -16.60
N PHE A 163 -23.84 7.07 -16.22
CA PHE A 163 -24.25 8.23 -15.43
C PHE A 163 -24.79 9.24 -16.43
N GLY A 164 -26.12 9.43 -16.36
CA GLY A 164 -26.79 10.39 -17.18
C GLY A 164 -26.08 11.72 -17.16
N GLU A 165 -25.95 12.33 -18.33
CA GLU A 165 -25.55 13.72 -18.50
C GLU A 165 -26.46 14.59 -17.62
N GLU A 166 -26.02 14.92 -16.43
CA GLU A 166 -26.52 16.11 -15.75
C GLU A 166 -25.86 17.30 -16.44
N GLN A 167 -26.61 17.83 -17.38
CA GLN A 167 -26.31 19.06 -18.11
C GLN A 167 -26.39 20.19 -17.09
N TYR A 168 -25.26 20.63 -16.57
CA TYR A 168 -25.21 21.86 -15.78
C TYR A 168 -25.42 23.03 -16.73
N ASP A 169 -26.55 23.70 -16.61
CA ASP A 169 -26.85 24.90 -17.34
C ASP A 169 -25.86 26.01 -16.98
N ALA A 170 -25.40 26.71 -18.02
CA ALA A 170 -24.40 27.77 -17.90
C ALA A 170 -24.88 28.99 -17.04
N GLU A 171 -26.07 28.92 -16.47
CA GLU A 171 -26.63 29.92 -15.55
C GLU A 171 -26.22 29.65 -14.08
N ASP A 172 -25.89 28.40 -13.72
CA ASP A 172 -25.49 28.05 -12.35
C ASP A 172 -24.03 28.45 -12.04
N LEU A 173 -23.23 28.71 -13.06
CA LEU A 173 -21.83 29.17 -12.91
C LEU A 173 -21.71 30.66 -12.59
N LYS A 174 -22.79 31.44 -12.77
CA LYS A 174 -22.78 32.89 -12.49
C LYS A 174 -23.04 33.26 -11.03
N LEU A 175 -23.43 32.29 -10.20
CA LEU A 175 -23.71 32.51 -8.77
C LEU A 175 -22.47 32.56 -7.89
N PHE A 176 -21.28 32.27 -8.43
CA PHE A 176 -20.02 32.28 -7.67
C PHE A 176 -19.10 33.47 -7.98
N GLU A 177 -19.53 34.43 -8.83
CA GLU A 177 -18.70 35.59 -9.18
C GLU A 177 -19.12 36.90 -8.53
N GLU A 178 -20.15 36.94 -7.69
CA GLU A 178 -20.56 38.16 -7.00
C GLU A 178 -20.67 37.88 -5.49
N ASP A 179 -19.52 37.88 -4.79
CA ASP A 179 -19.49 38.29 -3.38
C ASP A 179 -18.14 38.95 -3.05
N ASP A 180 -18.18 40.24 -3.19
CA ASP A 180 -17.63 41.31 -2.37
C ASP A 180 -16.22 41.16 -1.79
N PHE A 181 -15.36 41.83 -2.50
CA PHE A 181 -14.19 42.52 -1.94
C PHE A 181 -14.68 43.59 -0.95
N LEU A 182 -14.67 43.32 0.34
CA LEU A 182 -14.86 44.33 1.36
C LEU A 182 -13.52 44.95 1.72
N ASP A 183 -13.46 46.19 1.35
CA ASP A 183 -12.69 47.36 1.68
C ASP A 183 -11.88 47.33 2.99
N ASP A 184 -10.63 47.72 2.85
CA ASP A 184 -9.72 48.12 3.92
C ASP A 184 -10.28 49.35 4.65
N GLU A 185 -10.70 49.23 5.86
CA GLU A 185 -10.77 50.37 6.77
C GLU A 185 -9.65 50.35 7.81
N GLU A 186 -8.81 51.37 7.67
CA GLU A 186 -7.81 51.84 8.64
C GLU A 186 -8.40 51.87 10.07
N ILE A 187 -7.76 51.22 10.99
CA ILE A 187 -7.83 51.54 12.40
C ILE A 187 -6.46 52.03 12.89
N GLY A 188 -6.24 53.30 12.73
CA GLY A 188 -5.24 54.02 13.49
C GLY A 188 -5.62 54.06 14.98
N GLY A 189 -4.77 53.51 15.79
CA GLY A 189 -4.88 53.59 17.26
C GLY A 189 -3.51 53.64 17.89
N THR A 190 -2.95 54.84 17.97
CA THR A 190 -1.79 55.13 18.81
C THR A 190 -2.17 55.00 20.26
N GLY A 191 -1.59 54.02 20.94
CA GLY A 191 -1.66 53.86 22.40
C GLY A 191 -0.25 53.83 22.95
N ASP A 192 0.17 54.96 23.48
CA ASP A 192 1.39 55.11 24.32
C ASP A 192 1.37 54.10 25.46
N ILE A 193 2.39 53.29 25.56
CA ILE A 193 2.65 52.49 26.76
C ILE A 193 3.92 53.04 27.44
N ASP A 194 3.70 53.67 28.53
CA ASP A 194 4.67 54.19 29.50
C ASP A 194 5.48 53.04 30.14
N PRO A 195 6.85 53.10 30.11
CA PRO A 195 7.70 52.05 30.65
C PRO A 195 8.22 52.34 32.05
N GLU A 196 7.34 52.63 33.01
CA GLU A 196 7.74 52.64 34.41
C GLU A 196 6.55 52.25 35.30
N LYS A 197 6.45 50.98 35.65
CA LYS A 197 6.02 50.49 36.98
C LYS A 197 5.97 48.98 37.07
N TYR A 198 6.84 48.51 37.98
CA TYR A 198 6.97 47.21 38.66
C TYR A 198 7.74 46.13 37.95
#